data_6ada9fcfac034bc4d07a8fa0f3c4d2d2
#
_entry.id   6ada9fcfac034bc4d07a8fa0f3c4d2d2
#
_cell.length_a   1.000
_cell.length_b   1.000
_cell.length_c   1.000
_cell.angle_alpha   90.00
_cell.angle_beta   90.00
_cell.angle_gamma   90.00
#
_symmetry.space_group_name_H-M   'P 1'
#
loop_
_entity.id
_entity.type
_entity.pdbx_description
1 polymer ?
#
loop_
_entity_poly.entity_id
_entity_poly.type
_entity_poly.pdbx_seq_one_letter_code
_entity_poly.pdbx_strand_id
1 'polypeptide(L)'
;MRCRGTKDKVAFRVGRELLDEPVALLLPAIQAGSSIMPGKVNPVIPEVVNQIAFLVIGNDLTVTLAAEAGQLQLNVMEPIIAHSIFESIEVLKNGMFTLRHRCIDGITANVEHCRKMVQNSIGLVTALNPVLGYEVST
;
A
#
# COMPACT_ATOMS: atom_id res chain seq x y z
N MET A 1 10.28 3.80 31.35
CA MET A 1 9.28 4.67 30.69
C MET A 1 8.66 3.86 29.55
N ARG A 2 7.46 3.30 29.74
CA ARG A 2 6.81 2.43 28.74
C ARG A 2 6.23 3.31 27.65
N CYS A 3 6.71 3.18 26.41
CA CYS A 3 6.11 3.78 25.25
C CYS A 3 4.68 3.24 25.04
N ARG A 4 3.68 4.00 25.46
CA ARG A 4 2.25 3.70 25.25
C ARG A 4 1.78 3.94 23.79
N GLY A 5 2.69 4.24 22.87
CA GLY A 5 2.36 4.68 21.51
C GLY A 5 2.41 3.63 20.40
N THR A 6 2.87 2.41 20.67
CA THR A 6 3.10 1.40 19.61
C THR A 6 1.96 0.39 19.44
N LYS A 7 0.98 0.34 20.35
CA LYS A 7 -0.13 -0.63 20.26
C LYS A 7 -1.20 -0.31 19.23
N ASP A 8 -1.25 0.95 18.77
CA ASP A 8 -2.32 1.42 17.89
C ASP A 8 -1.88 1.57 16.42
N LYS A 9 -0.73 1.01 16.05
CA LYS A 9 -0.18 1.15 14.69
C LYS A 9 0.28 -0.20 14.14
N VAL A 10 -0.05 -0.42 12.87
CA VAL A 10 0.32 -1.64 12.13
C VAL A 10 1.61 -1.38 11.37
N ALA A 11 2.52 -2.34 11.45
CA ALA A 11 3.69 -2.36 10.60
C ALA A 11 3.31 -2.81 9.19
N PHE A 12 3.46 -1.95 8.20
CA PHE A 12 3.27 -2.29 6.79
C PHE A 12 4.59 -2.83 6.21
N ARG A 13 4.54 -4.05 5.72
CA ARG A 13 5.65 -4.67 5.00
C ARG A 13 5.21 -5.02 3.58
N VAL A 14 5.91 -4.51 2.60
CA VAL A 14 5.78 -4.94 1.21
C VAL A 14 6.57 -6.24 1.06
N GLY A 15 5.85 -7.37 0.96
CA GLY A 15 6.46 -8.68 0.79
C GLY A 15 6.37 -9.57 2.03
N ARG A 16 6.13 -10.86 1.78
CA ARG A 16 6.10 -11.92 2.78
C ARG A 16 7.39 -11.90 3.59
N GLU A 17 7.30 -11.72 4.90
CA GLU A 17 8.09 -12.42 5.90
C GLU A 17 8.09 -11.73 7.27
N LEU A 18 7.85 -12.54 8.28
CA LEU A 18 8.12 -12.44 9.72
C LEU A 18 7.63 -11.21 10.49
N LEU A 19 6.73 -11.52 11.41
CA LEU A 19 6.04 -10.64 12.37
C LEU A 19 6.94 -9.91 13.36
N ASP A 20 8.25 -10.16 13.37
CA ASP A 20 9.18 -9.71 14.43
C ASP A 20 10.24 -8.69 13.99
N GLU A 21 10.30 -8.33 12.69
CA GLU A 21 11.28 -7.33 12.28
C GLU A 21 10.73 -5.89 12.32
N PRO A 22 11.52 -4.94 12.80
CA PRO A 22 11.14 -3.54 12.83
C PRO A 22 10.95 -3.00 11.40
N VAL A 23 9.89 -2.23 11.18
CA VAL A 23 9.57 -1.60 9.89
C VAL A 23 9.77 -0.10 9.94
N ALA A 24 10.08 0.50 8.79
CA ALA A 24 10.35 1.92 8.66
C ALA A 24 9.10 2.80 8.84
N LEU A 25 7.94 2.32 8.37
CA LEU A 25 6.67 3.04 8.43
C LEU A 25 5.65 2.29 9.28
N LEU A 26 4.90 3.03 10.07
CA LEU A 26 3.83 2.54 10.92
C LEU A 26 2.50 3.07 10.39
N LEU A 27 1.56 2.17 10.11
CA LEU A 27 0.21 2.49 9.68
C LEU A 27 -0.75 2.55 10.88
N PRO A 28 -1.85 3.33 10.80
CA PRO A 28 -2.91 3.31 11.81
C PRO A 28 -3.52 1.92 11.96
N ALA A 29 -3.71 1.48 13.19
CA ALA A 29 -4.43 0.26 13.52
C ALA A 29 -5.94 0.52 13.45
N ILE A 30 -6.59 0.09 12.38
CA ILE A 30 -8.03 0.32 12.16
C ILE A 30 -8.87 -0.85 12.65
N GLN A 31 -8.36 -2.07 12.53
CA GLN A 31 -9.11 -3.28 12.87
C GLN A 31 -8.20 -4.36 13.45
N ALA A 32 -8.69 -5.10 14.43
CA ALA A 32 -8.01 -6.29 14.90
C ALA A 32 -7.88 -7.33 13.78
N GLY A 33 -6.69 -7.89 13.62
CA GLY A 33 -6.41 -8.86 12.55
C GLY A 33 -6.87 -10.29 12.85
N SER A 34 -7.21 -10.57 14.12
CA SER A 34 -7.67 -11.90 14.55
C SER A 34 -8.37 -11.80 15.90
N SER A 35 -9.43 -12.60 16.11
CA SER A 35 -10.06 -12.79 17.41
C SER A 35 -9.27 -13.75 18.31
N ILE A 36 -8.36 -14.55 17.73
CA ILE A 36 -7.62 -15.61 18.41
C ILE A 36 -6.21 -15.16 18.82
N MET A 37 -5.61 -14.23 18.06
CA MET A 37 -4.25 -13.72 18.28
C MET A 37 -4.29 -12.32 18.88
N PRO A 38 -4.12 -12.16 20.22
CA PRO A 38 -4.12 -10.85 20.84
C PRO A 38 -3.00 -9.95 20.27
N GLY A 39 -3.34 -8.72 19.91
CA GLY A 39 -2.38 -7.74 19.39
C GLY A 39 -2.05 -7.85 17.89
N LYS A 40 -2.59 -8.85 17.18
CA LYS A 40 -2.47 -8.90 15.71
C LYS A 40 -3.36 -7.82 15.09
N VAL A 41 -2.77 -6.99 14.25
CA VAL A 41 -3.48 -5.97 13.45
C VAL A 41 -3.06 -6.12 12.00
N ASN A 42 -4.04 -6.15 11.08
CA ASN A 42 -3.79 -6.24 9.65
C ASN A 42 -3.87 -4.86 8.99
N PRO A 43 -3.14 -4.62 7.89
CA PRO A 43 -3.22 -3.39 7.10
C PRO A 43 -4.48 -3.36 6.23
N VAL A 44 -5.66 -3.42 6.86
CA VAL A 44 -6.95 -3.62 6.16
C VAL A 44 -7.27 -2.55 5.13
N ILE A 45 -6.82 -1.30 5.32
CA ILE A 45 -7.09 -0.24 4.35
C ILE A 45 -6.30 -0.44 3.06
N PRO A 46 -4.98 -0.69 3.05
CA PRO A 46 -4.27 -1.12 1.85
C PRO A 46 -4.85 -2.38 1.20
N GLU A 47 -5.31 -3.36 1.99
CA GLU A 47 -5.96 -4.57 1.47
C GLU A 47 -7.25 -4.26 0.73
N VAL A 48 -8.08 -3.35 1.25
CA VAL A 48 -9.29 -2.87 0.57
C VAL A 48 -8.95 -2.16 -0.75
N VAL A 49 -7.90 -1.35 -0.78
CA VAL A 49 -7.46 -0.67 -2.01
C VAL A 49 -7.02 -1.68 -3.07
N ASN A 50 -6.33 -2.75 -2.69
CA ASN A 50 -5.99 -3.83 -3.61
C ASN A 50 -7.24 -4.52 -4.19
N GLN A 51 -8.26 -4.77 -3.36
CA GLN A 51 -9.51 -5.37 -3.82
C GLN A 51 -10.25 -4.45 -4.81
N ILE A 52 -10.26 -3.14 -4.55
CA ILE A 52 -10.80 -2.15 -5.48
C ILE A 52 -10.03 -2.17 -6.80
N ALA A 53 -8.71 -2.24 -6.76
CA ALA A 53 -7.89 -2.32 -7.96
C ALA A 53 -8.21 -3.58 -8.79
N PHE A 54 -8.41 -4.73 -8.14
CA PHE A 54 -8.79 -5.96 -8.82
C PHE A 54 -10.17 -5.85 -9.48
N LEU A 55 -11.13 -5.23 -8.81
CA LEU A 55 -12.47 -4.97 -9.36
C LEU A 55 -12.38 -4.08 -10.62
N VAL A 56 -11.61 -2.98 -10.55
CA VAL A 56 -11.45 -2.06 -11.67
C VAL A 56 -10.77 -2.73 -12.86
N ILE A 57 -9.75 -3.56 -12.63
CA ILE A 57 -9.11 -4.36 -13.70
C ILE A 57 -10.11 -5.33 -14.34
N GLY A 58 -10.97 -5.96 -13.54
CA GLY A 58 -12.04 -6.83 -14.04
C GLY A 58 -13.06 -6.07 -14.88
N ASN A 59 -13.44 -4.87 -14.45
CA ASN A 59 -14.35 -3.99 -15.18
C ASN A 59 -13.72 -3.48 -16.49
N ASP A 60 -12.42 -3.20 -16.53
CA ASP A 60 -11.69 -2.81 -17.76
C ASP A 60 -11.75 -3.93 -18.81
N LEU A 61 -11.55 -5.18 -18.39
CA LEU A 61 -11.71 -6.34 -19.29
C LEU A 61 -13.16 -6.46 -19.79
N THR A 62 -14.14 -6.22 -18.94
CA THR A 62 -15.56 -6.23 -19.32
C THR A 62 -15.85 -5.18 -20.38
N VAL A 63 -15.34 -3.95 -20.21
CA VAL A 63 -15.48 -2.86 -21.18
C VAL A 63 -14.80 -3.22 -22.51
N THR A 64 -13.62 -3.80 -22.45
CA THR A 64 -12.86 -4.22 -23.64
C THR A 64 -13.64 -5.25 -24.47
N LEU A 65 -14.14 -6.31 -23.82
CA LEU A 65 -14.92 -7.35 -24.49
C LEU A 65 -16.25 -6.81 -25.05
N ALA A 66 -16.94 -5.96 -24.30
CA ALA A 66 -18.18 -5.34 -24.74
C ALA A 66 -17.98 -4.37 -25.90
N ALA A 67 -16.87 -3.64 -25.93
CA ALA A 67 -16.51 -2.77 -27.04
C ALA A 67 -16.20 -3.59 -28.32
N GLU A 68 -15.45 -4.69 -28.17
CA GLU A 68 -15.11 -5.60 -29.28
C GLU A 68 -16.36 -6.29 -29.87
N ALA A 69 -17.33 -6.63 -29.04
CA ALA A 69 -18.58 -7.29 -29.46
C ALA A 69 -19.51 -6.36 -30.24
N GLY A 70 -19.24 -5.08 -30.32
CA GLY A 70 -20.02 -4.12 -31.10
C GLY A 70 -19.89 -4.35 -32.60
N GLN A 71 -20.96 -3.93 -33.34
CA GLN A 71 -20.93 -3.89 -34.79
C GLN A 71 -20.52 -2.48 -35.25
N LEU A 72 -20.07 -2.37 -36.51
CA LEU A 72 -19.77 -1.07 -37.11
C LEU A 72 -20.99 -0.14 -36.98
N GLN A 73 -20.87 0.98 -36.31
CA GLN A 73 -21.91 1.99 -36.05
C GLN A 73 -23.00 1.61 -35.02
N LEU A 74 -22.96 0.42 -34.42
CA LEU A 74 -23.91 0.03 -33.38
C LEU A 74 -23.31 -0.91 -32.36
N ASN A 75 -23.34 -0.52 -31.08
CA ASN A 75 -22.93 -1.37 -29.98
C ASN A 75 -24.07 -1.53 -28.97
N VAL A 76 -24.69 -2.70 -28.95
CA VAL A 76 -25.79 -3.03 -28.04
C VAL A 76 -25.29 -3.31 -26.60
N MET A 77 -23.97 -3.36 -26.37
CA MET A 77 -23.36 -3.61 -25.08
C MET A 77 -23.09 -2.31 -24.27
N GLU A 78 -23.53 -1.14 -24.76
CA GLU A 78 -23.39 0.15 -24.08
C GLU A 78 -23.84 0.14 -22.61
N PRO A 79 -24.94 -0.54 -22.20
CA PRO A 79 -25.36 -0.56 -20.81
C PRO A 79 -24.31 -1.14 -19.85
N ILE A 80 -23.65 -2.25 -20.24
CA ILE A 80 -22.62 -2.85 -19.40
C ILE A 80 -21.31 -2.04 -19.41
N ILE A 81 -20.99 -1.39 -20.53
CA ILE A 81 -19.86 -0.47 -20.62
C ILE A 81 -20.07 0.69 -19.65
N ALA A 82 -21.22 1.35 -19.72
CA ALA A 82 -21.54 2.47 -18.84
C ALA A 82 -21.54 2.05 -17.36
N HIS A 83 -22.18 0.92 -17.03
CA HIS A 83 -22.19 0.38 -15.68
C HIS A 83 -20.77 0.16 -15.13
N SER A 84 -19.95 -0.58 -15.87
CA SER A 84 -18.58 -0.91 -15.44
C SER A 84 -17.69 0.34 -15.24
N ILE A 85 -17.85 1.35 -16.09
CA ILE A 85 -17.11 2.61 -15.98
C ILE A 85 -17.58 3.39 -14.75
N PHE A 86 -18.89 3.59 -14.57
CA PHE A 86 -19.41 4.37 -13.45
C PHE A 86 -19.14 3.69 -12.10
N GLU A 87 -19.28 2.37 -12.01
CA GLU A 87 -18.92 1.60 -10.83
C GLU A 87 -17.44 1.78 -10.50
N SER A 88 -16.55 1.65 -11.48
CA SER A 88 -15.11 1.82 -11.31
C SER A 88 -14.75 3.22 -10.79
N ILE A 89 -15.36 4.25 -11.33
CA ILE A 89 -15.15 5.65 -10.88
C ILE A 89 -15.60 5.82 -9.43
N GLU A 90 -16.77 5.30 -9.07
CA GLU A 90 -17.34 5.45 -7.72
C GLU A 90 -16.49 4.71 -6.66
N VAL A 91 -16.09 3.45 -6.93
CA VAL A 91 -15.28 2.68 -5.98
C VAL A 91 -13.87 3.25 -5.86
N LEU A 92 -13.27 3.73 -6.95
CA LEU A 92 -11.96 4.42 -6.89
C LEU A 92 -12.02 5.70 -6.09
N LYS A 93 -13.02 6.54 -6.31
CA LYS A 93 -13.24 7.78 -5.53
C LYS A 93 -13.33 7.49 -4.03
N ASN A 94 -14.17 6.54 -3.65
CA ASN A 94 -14.38 6.16 -2.25
C ASN A 94 -13.14 5.47 -1.66
N GLY A 95 -12.44 4.66 -2.46
CA GLY A 95 -11.18 4.01 -2.07
C GLY A 95 -10.06 5.01 -1.80
N MET A 96 -9.87 6.00 -2.67
CA MET A 96 -8.89 7.08 -2.48
C MET A 96 -9.18 7.92 -1.24
N PHE A 97 -10.44 8.27 -1.01
CA PHE A 97 -10.86 9.00 0.19
C PHE A 97 -10.56 8.18 1.45
N THR A 98 -10.93 6.91 1.46
CA THR A 98 -10.69 6.00 2.59
C THR A 98 -9.20 5.79 2.83
N LEU A 99 -8.41 5.58 1.78
CA LEU A 99 -6.96 5.42 1.87
C LEU A 99 -6.31 6.65 2.50
N ARG A 100 -6.68 7.84 2.04
CA ARG A 100 -6.15 9.08 2.58
C ARG A 100 -6.47 9.23 4.06
N HIS A 101 -7.75 9.25 4.41
CA HIS A 101 -8.17 9.63 5.76
C HIS A 101 -7.96 8.54 6.81
N ARG A 102 -7.99 7.26 6.42
CA ARG A 102 -7.86 6.14 7.37
C ARG A 102 -6.50 5.47 7.35
N CYS A 103 -5.62 5.85 6.44
CA CYS A 103 -4.29 5.28 6.36
C CYS A 103 -3.22 6.37 6.25
N ILE A 104 -3.17 7.14 5.14
CA ILE A 104 -2.06 8.04 4.84
C ILE A 104 -1.91 9.13 5.88
N ASP A 105 -3.01 9.81 6.27
CA ASP A 105 -2.99 10.91 7.24
C ASP A 105 -2.48 10.48 8.64
N GLY A 106 -2.49 9.17 8.92
CA GLY A 106 -2.02 8.60 10.19
C GLY A 106 -0.69 7.86 10.12
N ILE A 107 -0.01 7.86 8.98
CA ILE A 107 1.31 7.22 8.85
C ILE A 107 2.34 7.95 9.70
N THR A 108 3.17 7.19 10.41
CA THR A 108 4.33 7.72 11.13
C THR A 108 5.57 6.93 10.83
N ALA A 109 6.74 7.59 10.90
CA ALA A 109 8.03 6.93 10.75
C ALA A 109 8.46 6.25 12.06
N ASN A 110 9.07 5.08 11.95
CA ASN A 110 9.85 4.48 13.03
C ASN A 110 11.25 5.09 13.00
N VAL A 111 11.40 6.23 13.65
CA VAL A 111 12.62 7.09 13.58
C VAL A 111 13.87 6.33 14.00
N GLU A 112 13.78 5.52 15.06
CA GLU A 112 14.93 4.76 15.55
C GLU A 112 15.37 3.68 14.56
N HIS A 113 14.41 2.96 13.99
CA HIS A 113 14.70 1.95 12.97
C HIS A 113 15.27 2.59 11.70
N CYS A 114 14.66 3.68 11.21
CA CYS A 114 15.18 4.42 10.05
C CYS A 114 16.62 4.91 10.29
N ARG A 115 16.92 5.41 11.49
CA ARG A 115 18.29 5.84 11.84
C ARG A 115 19.28 4.66 11.81
N LYS A 116 18.90 3.52 12.37
CA LYS A 116 19.72 2.31 12.31
C LYS A 116 19.94 1.82 10.89
N MET A 117 18.91 1.86 10.04
CA MET A 117 19.04 1.50 8.63
C MET A 117 20.06 2.40 7.92
N VAL A 118 20.00 3.70 8.14
CA VAL A 118 20.98 4.65 7.56
C VAL A 118 22.38 4.37 8.08
N GLN A 119 22.55 4.22 9.39
CA GLN A 119 23.86 3.96 10.01
C GLN A 119 24.52 2.67 9.54
N ASN A 120 23.70 1.64 9.25
CA ASN A 120 24.17 0.35 8.76
C ASN A 120 24.18 0.26 7.22
N SER A 121 23.90 1.37 6.54
CA SER A 121 23.87 1.37 5.08
C SER A 121 25.26 1.54 4.50
N ILE A 122 25.62 0.67 3.56
CA ILE A 122 26.84 0.81 2.75
C ILE A 122 26.86 2.14 1.96
N GLY A 123 25.70 2.76 1.75
CA GLY A 123 25.60 4.07 1.11
C GLY A 123 26.35 5.19 1.83
N LEU A 124 26.59 5.06 3.15
CA LEU A 124 27.41 6.02 3.91
C LEU A 124 28.86 6.03 3.44
N VAL A 125 29.39 4.89 3.01
CA VAL A 125 30.75 4.77 2.49
C VAL A 125 30.92 5.59 1.21
N THR A 126 29.88 5.68 0.37
CA THR A 126 29.90 6.49 -0.85
C THR A 126 30.13 7.98 -0.56
N ALA A 127 29.61 8.49 0.56
CA ALA A 127 29.82 9.87 0.98
C ALA A 127 31.27 10.12 1.43
N LEU A 128 32.02 9.09 1.82
CA LEU A 128 33.41 9.16 2.24
C LEU A 128 34.39 9.02 1.06
N ASN A 129 33.95 8.55 -0.10
CA ASN A 129 34.77 8.38 -1.30
C ASN A 129 35.61 9.63 -1.68
N PRO A 130 35.06 10.87 -1.63
CA PRO A 130 35.86 12.07 -1.94
C PRO A 130 37.05 12.31 -0.99
N VAL A 131 36.98 11.76 0.23
CA VAL A 131 38.01 11.95 1.28
C VAL A 131 38.98 10.77 1.35
N LEU A 132 38.46 9.55 1.26
CA LEU A 132 39.21 8.30 1.44
C LEU A 132 39.67 7.68 0.11
N GLY A 133 39.09 8.04 -0.99
CA GLY A 133 39.29 7.39 -2.28
C GLY A 133 38.54 6.06 -2.42
N TYR A 134 38.39 5.61 -3.66
CA TYR A 134 37.61 4.41 -4.01
C TYR A 134 38.18 3.12 -3.41
N GLU A 135 39.53 2.97 -3.47
CA GLU A 135 40.20 1.74 -3.01
C GLU A 135 40.12 1.50 -1.50
N VAL A 136 40.01 2.57 -0.69
CA VAL A 136 39.87 2.48 0.77
C VAL A 136 38.41 2.31 1.19
N SER A 137 37.47 2.66 0.31
CA SER A 137 36.05 2.61 0.57
C SER A 137 35.39 1.29 0.13
N THR A 138 36.13 0.37 -0.47
CA THR A 138 35.67 -0.95 -0.91
C THR A 138 36.02 -2.02 0.10
#